data_f009a48aa87e49415ed536826cf56fc1
#
_entry.id   f009a48aa87e49415ed536826cf56fc1
#
_cell.length_a   1.000
_cell.length_b   1.000
_cell.length_c   1.000
_cell.angle_alpha   90.00
_cell.angle_beta   90.00
_cell.angle_gamma   90.00
#
_symmetry.space_group_name_H-M   'P 1'
#
loop_
_entity.id
_entity.type
_entity.pdbx_description
1 polymer ?
#
loop_
_entity_poly.entity_id
_entity_poly.type
_entity_poly.pdbx_seq_one_letter_code
_entity_poly.pdbx_strand_id
1 'polypeptide(L)'
;GFLMNKRFVKFFFGVLMVLILVELMFVDRHNSNDKYYDLIATFNKIDGVNEGNLVMISGVNVGYVDKVVLNKNYPVLKMKIKKGLRISDDSSVSIQTDGLFGSKFLSVEMGGNDNYLVSGDSFSFAEDSMLVQDLLKNIIQLGEKNKKWKKIILNQFLVFSH
;
A
#
# COMPACT_ATOMS: atom_id res chain seq x y z
N GLY A 1 -22.69 -51.12 -32.73
CA GLY A 1 -23.29 -50.01 -32.00
C GLY A 1 -22.84 -49.99 -30.57
N PHE A 2 -21.98 -49.07 -30.24
CA PHE A 2 -21.47 -48.86 -28.86
C PHE A 2 -22.62 -48.19 -28.06
N LEU A 3 -23.42 -49.02 -27.33
CA LEU A 3 -24.47 -48.52 -26.45
C LEU A 3 -23.81 -47.84 -25.24
N MET A 4 -23.48 -46.58 -25.37
CA MET A 4 -23.03 -45.75 -24.26
C MET A 4 -24.15 -45.73 -23.20
N ASN A 5 -23.85 -46.31 -22.04
CA ASN A 5 -24.76 -46.37 -20.91
C ASN A 5 -25.22 -44.97 -20.51
N LYS A 6 -26.51 -44.67 -20.47
CA LYS A 6 -27.07 -43.33 -20.18
C LYS A 6 -26.53 -42.73 -18.87
N ARG A 7 -26.02 -43.58 -17.95
CA ARG A 7 -25.36 -43.13 -16.72
C ARG A 7 -23.97 -42.52 -16.97
N PHE A 8 -23.18 -43.08 -17.89
CA PHE A 8 -21.88 -42.57 -18.27
C PHE A 8 -21.97 -41.22 -19.01
N VAL A 9 -23.00 -41.05 -19.84
CA VAL A 9 -23.25 -39.78 -20.55
C VAL A 9 -23.58 -38.67 -19.56
N LYS A 10 -24.42 -38.94 -18.55
CA LYS A 10 -24.73 -37.94 -17.50
C LYS A 10 -23.52 -37.60 -16.64
N PHE A 11 -22.66 -38.56 -16.33
CA PHE A 11 -21.42 -38.35 -15.59
C PHE A 11 -20.44 -37.48 -16.39
N PHE A 12 -20.25 -37.78 -17.66
CA PHE A 12 -19.38 -37.01 -18.55
C PHE A 12 -19.87 -35.54 -18.72
N PHE A 13 -21.19 -35.37 -18.82
CA PHE A 13 -21.82 -34.05 -18.90
C PHE A 13 -21.60 -33.23 -17.62
N GLY A 14 -21.70 -33.88 -16.45
CA GLY A 14 -21.39 -33.25 -15.16
C GLY A 14 -19.93 -32.81 -15.02
N VAL A 15 -19.01 -33.68 -15.42
CA VAL A 15 -17.56 -33.36 -15.41
C VAL A 15 -17.23 -32.22 -16.38
N LEU A 16 -17.82 -32.23 -17.57
CA LEU A 16 -17.63 -31.15 -18.55
C LEU A 16 -18.16 -29.82 -18.01
N MET A 17 -19.31 -29.81 -17.34
CA MET A 17 -19.89 -28.61 -16.73
C MET A 17 -18.99 -28.04 -15.61
N VAL A 18 -18.40 -28.90 -14.79
CA VAL A 18 -17.44 -28.50 -13.74
C VAL A 18 -16.19 -27.90 -14.37
N LEU A 19 -15.64 -28.49 -15.44
CA LEU A 19 -14.49 -27.95 -16.15
C LEU A 19 -14.78 -26.57 -16.73
N ILE A 20 -15.96 -26.35 -17.32
CA ILE A 20 -16.36 -25.02 -17.84
C ILE A 20 -16.47 -24.00 -16.70
N LEU A 21 -17.01 -24.38 -15.54
CA LEU A 21 -17.09 -23.49 -14.38
C LEU A 21 -15.69 -23.12 -13.84
N VAL A 22 -14.76 -24.08 -13.83
CA VAL A 22 -13.37 -23.83 -13.44
C VAL A 22 -12.69 -22.88 -14.43
N GLU A 23 -12.84 -23.09 -15.72
CA GLU A 23 -12.33 -22.19 -16.77
C GLU A 23 -12.89 -20.76 -16.61
N LEU A 24 -14.19 -20.61 -16.36
CA LEU A 24 -14.82 -19.31 -16.13
C LEU A 24 -14.27 -18.60 -14.87
N MET A 25 -13.93 -19.33 -13.81
CA MET A 25 -13.28 -18.76 -12.63
C MET A 25 -11.84 -18.25 -12.92
N PHE A 26 -11.14 -18.87 -13.87
CA PHE A 26 -9.78 -18.46 -14.24
C PHE A 26 -9.75 -17.32 -15.27
N VAL A 27 -10.78 -17.18 -16.10
CA VAL A 27 -10.87 -16.13 -17.14
C VAL A 27 -10.90 -14.72 -16.52
N ASP A 28 -11.62 -14.53 -15.41
CA ASP A 28 -11.69 -13.21 -14.75
C ASP A 28 -10.35 -12.72 -14.16
N ARG A 29 -9.43 -13.63 -13.84
CA ARG A 29 -8.09 -13.25 -13.34
C ARG A 29 -7.14 -12.73 -14.41
N HIS A 30 -7.36 -13.06 -15.67
CA HIS A 30 -6.45 -12.67 -16.77
C HIS A 30 -6.79 -11.31 -17.39
N ASN A 31 -8.02 -10.82 -17.21
CA ASN A 31 -8.49 -9.60 -17.88
C ASN A 31 -8.27 -8.31 -17.06
N SER A 32 -7.74 -8.39 -15.84
CA SER A 32 -7.46 -7.21 -15.01
C SER A 32 -6.19 -6.46 -15.41
N ASN A 33 -5.28 -7.09 -16.14
CA ASN A 33 -4.02 -6.47 -16.58
C ASN A 33 -4.21 -5.33 -17.60
N ASP A 34 -5.34 -5.32 -18.30
CA ASP A 34 -5.58 -4.32 -19.36
C ASP A 34 -6.10 -2.97 -18.83
N LYS A 35 -6.52 -2.91 -17.56
CA LYS A 35 -7.06 -1.69 -16.93
C LYS A 35 -6.06 -0.94 -16.06
N TYR A 36 -4.91 -1.54 -15.78
CA TYR A 36 -3.91 -1.02 -14.84
C TYR A 36 -2.53 -1.02 -15.48
N TYR A 37 -1.66 -0.18 -14.95
CA TYR A 37 -0.21 -0.22 -15.20
C TYR A 37 0.53 -0.33 -13.88
N ASP A 38 1.76 -0.82 -13.93
CA ASP A 38 2.54 -1.12 -12.74
C ASP A 38 3.43 0.06 -12.36
N LEU A 39 3.43 0.45 -11.09
CA LEU A 39 4.43 1.32 -10.50
C LEU A 39 5.06 0.65 -9.29
N ILE A 40 6.27 1.06 -8.97
CA ILE A 40 7.08 0.48 -7.90
C ILE A 40 7.40 1.56 -6.87
N ALA A 41 7.41 1.21 -5.59
CA ALA A 41 7.93 2.06 -4.54
C ALA A 41 8.76 1.24 -3.56
N THR A 42 9.91 1.78 -3.15
CA THR A 42 10.80 1.16 -2.17
C THR A 42 10.74 1.98 -0.89
N PHE A 43 10.51 1.30 0.23
CA PHE A 43 10.40 1.91 1.56
C PHE A 43 11.50 1.36 2.47
N ASN A 44 11.79 2.06 3.58
CA ASN A 44 12.61 1.49 4.64
C ASN A 44 11.76 0.59 5.54
N LYS A 45 10.49 0.96 5.76
CA LYS A 45 9.55 0.26 6.63
C LYS A 45 8.10 0.40 6.14
N ILE A 46 7.36 -0.70 6.17
CA ILE A 46 5.98 -0.77 5.64
C ILE A 46 4.97 -1.29 6.66
N ASP A 47 5.12 -0.99 7.93
CA ASP A 47 4.30 -1.55 9.02
C ASP A 47 2.79 -1.65 8.68
N GLY A 48 2.31 -2.89 8.54
CA GLY A 48 0.91 -3.20 8.32
C GLY A 48 0.40 -3.04 6.87
N VAL A 49 1.28 -2.77 5.90
CA VAL A 49 0.90 -2.79 4.48
C VAL A 49 0.89 -4.21 3.95
N ASN A 50 -0.17 -4.58 3.27
CA ASN A 50 -0.40 -5.89 2.66
C ASN A 50 -0.85 -5.75 1.21
N GLU A 51 -0.79 -6.85 0.48
CA GLU A 51 -1.39 -6.97 -0.84
C GLU A 51 -2.89 -6.67 -0.76
N GLY A 52 -3.42 -5.92 -1.72
CA GLY A 52 -4.80 -5.46 -1.75
C GLY A 52 -5.05 -4.11 -1.06
N ASN A 53 -4.11 -3.56 -0.29
CA ASN A 53 -4.27 -2.22 0.26
C ASN A 53 -4.45 -1.18 -0.85
N LEU A 54 -5.30 -0.18 -0.60
CA LEU A 54 -5.66 0.81 -1.60
C LEU A 54 -4.52 1.78 -1.88
N VAL A 55 -4.45 2.25 -3.12
CA VAL A 55 -3.64 3.41 -3.53
C VAL A 55 -4.57 4.55 -3.86
N MET A 56 -4.36 5.71 -3.24
CA MET A 56 -5.23 6.87 -3.34
C MET A 56 -4.47 8.10 -3.84
N ILE A 57 -5.16 8.95 -4.60
CA ILE A 57 -4.74 10.31 -4.92
C ILE A 57 -5.83 11.25 -4.42
N SER A 58 -5.49 12.20 -3.56
CA SER A 58 -6.46 13.15 -2.98
C SER A 58 -7.70 12.46 -2.37
N GLY A 59 -7.52 11.30 -1.74
CA GLY A 59 -8.61 10.53 -1.12
C GLY A 59 -9.43 9.66 -2.10
N VAL A 60 -9.11 9.69 -3.40
CA VAL A 60 -9.80 8.89 -4.42
C VAL A 60 -9.02 7.62 -4.70
N ASN A 61 -9.69 6.46 -4.68
CA ASN A 61 -9.06 5.18 -5.01
C ASN A 61 -8.68 5.10 -6.49
N VAL A 62 -7.39 5.02 -6.75
CA VAL A 62 -6.79 4.94 -8.09
C VAL A 62 -6.13 3.60 -8.38
N GLY A 63 -5.98 2.74 -7.37
CA GLY A 63 -5.32 1.46 -7.54
C GLY A 63 -5.19 0.67 -6.24
N TYR A 64 -4.32 -0.31 -6.27
CA TYR A 64 -4.05 -1.19 -5.13
C TYR A 64 -2.63 -1.75 -5.15
N VAL A 65 -2.18 -2.24 -3.99
CA VAL A 65 -0.92 -2.96 -3.86
C VAL A 65 -1.08 -4.37 -4.42
N ASP A 66 -0.34 -4.70 -5.45
CA ASP A 66 -0.37 -6.00 -6.12
C ASP A 66 0.54 -7.00 -5.42
N LYS A 67 1.77 -6.57 -5.09
CA LYS A 67 2.77 -7.43 -4.42
C LYS A 67 3.61 -6.64 -3.43
N VAL A 68 4.00 -7.33 -2.37
CA VAL A 68 4.97 -6.88 -1.38
C VAL A 68 6.14 -7.85 -1.39
N VAL A 69 7.33 -7.37 -1.74
CA VAL A 69 8.55 -8.18 -1.80
C VAL A 69 9.68 -7.53 -1.02
N LEU A 70 10.60 -8.33 -0.51
CA LEU A 70 11.81 -7.83 0.14
C LEU A 70 12.99 -7.91 -0.85
N ASN A 71 13.63 -6.79 -1.13
CA ASN A 71 14.81 -6.71 -1.97
C ASN A 71 15.95 -6.05 -1.18
N LYS A 72 17.05 -6.77 -0.97
CA LYS A 72 18.22 -6.30 -0.19
C LYS A 72 17.83 -5.67 1.16
N ASN A 73 16.92 -6.31 1.89
CA ASN A 73 16.36 -5.87 3.18
C ASN A 73 15.46 -4.63 3.12
N TYR A 74 15.11 -4.14 1.95
CA TYR A 74 14.15 -3.07 1.76
C TYR A 74 12.83 -3.62 1.21
N PRO A 75 11.68 -3.28 1.80
CA PRO A 75 10.39 -3.64 1.24
C PRO A 75 10.14 -2.84 -0.05
N VAL A 76 9.79 -3.58 -1.08
CA VAL A 76 9.42 -3.06 -2.40
C VAL A 76 7.97 -3.41 -2.66
N LEU A 77 7.15 -2.39 -2.87
CA LEU A 77 5.75 -2.53 -3.19
C LEU A 77 5.53 -2.34 -4.69
N LYS A 78 4.90 -3.32 -5.31
CA LYS A 78 4.40 -3.21 -6.68
C LYS A 78 2.92 -2.84 -6.62
N MET A 79 2.56 -1.74 -7.27
CA MET A 79 1.21 -1.19 -7.27
C MET A 79 0.61 -1.26 -8.65
N LYS A 80 -0.68 -1.55 -8.73
CA LYS A 80 -1.52 -1.47 -9.92
C LYS A 80 -2.27 -0.15 -9.91
N ILE A 81 -1.99 0.72 -10.88
CA ILE A 81 -2.63 2.04 -11.02
C ILE A 81 -3.54 2.03 -12.25
N LYS A 82 -4.72 2.61 -12.14
CA LYS A 82 -5.69 2.69 -13.24
C LYS A 82 -5.07 3.41 -14.44
N LYS A 83 -5.18 2.81 -15.63
CA LYS A 83 -4.79 3.45 -16.89
C LYS A 83 -5.59 4.74 -17.11
N GLY A 84 -4.95 5.73 -17.73
CA GLY A 84 -5.53 7.06 -17.95
C GLY A 84 -5.15 8.09 -16.90
N LEU A 85 -4.56 7.68 -15.77
CA LEU A 85 -3.94 8.59 -14.81
C LEU A 85 -2.48 8.80 -15.18
N ARG A 86 -2.08 10.05 -15.29
CA ARG A 86 -0.69 10.45 -15.51
C ARG A 86 -0.10 10.88 -14.18
N ILE A 87 0.84 10.11 -13.65
CA ILE A 87 1.54 10.41 -12.40
C ILE A 87 2.89 11.02 -12.78
N SER A 88 3.15 12.23 -12.31
CA SER A 88 4.39 12.96 -12.55
C SER A 88 5.59 12.21 -11.93
N ASP A 89 6.77 12.28 -12.55
CA ASP A 89 7.99 11.59 -12.11
C ASP A 89 8.54 12.09 -10.78
N ASP A 90 8.19 13.33 -10.38
CA ASP A 90 8.50 13.94 -9.09
C ASP A 90 7.41 13.74 -8.03
N SER A 91 6.40 12.91 -8.31
CA SER A 91 5.37 12.54 -7.33
C SER A 91 5.96 11.72 -6.19
N SER A 92 5.39 11.85 -5.01
CA SER A 92 5.73 11.05 -3.84
C SER A 92 4.63 10.06 -3.49
N VAL A 93 4.99 9.00 -2.79
CA VAL A 93 4.07 8.03 -2.22
C VAL A 93 4.35 7.85 -0.75
N SER A 94 3.31 7.94 0.08
CA SER A 94 3.40 7.76 1.54
C SER A 94 2.45 6.67 2.02
N ILE A 95 2.84 6.00 3.11
CA ILE A 95 2.00 5.02 3.79
C ILE A 95 1.21 5.73 4.88
N GLN A 96 -0.11 5.69 4.79
CA GLN A 96 -1.02 6.33 5.74
C GLN A 96 -1.95 5.30 6.40
N THR A 97 -2.53 5.69 7.53
CA THR A 97 -3.54 4.90 8.24
C THR A 97 -4.88 5.60 8.14
N ASP A 98 -5.94 4.86 7.84
CA ASP A 98 -7.30 5.38 7.85
C ASP A 98 -7.75 5.61 9.30
N GLY A 99 -7.78 6.88 9.69
CA GLY A 99 -7.98 7.28 11.08
C GLY A 99 -6.82 6.86 12.00
N LEU A 100 -7.11 6.59 13.27
CA LEU A 100 -6.09 6.29 14.27
C LEU A 100 -5.68 4.81 14.31
N PHE A 101 -6.62 3.90 14.00
CA PHE A 101 -6.44 2.43 14.10
C PHE A 101 -6.97 1.67 12.87
N GLY A 102 -7.21 2.38 11.78
CA GLY A 102 -7.75 1.79 10.55
C GLY A 102 -6.73 1.04 9.71
N SER A 103 -7.17 0.61 8.53
CA SER A 103 -6.32 -0.06 7.55
C SER A 103 -5.25 0.87 7.00
N LYS A 104 -4.15 0.28 6.54
CA LYS A 104 -3.13 1.02 5.81
C LYS A 104 -3.56 1.24 4.36
N PHE A 105 -3.19 2.37 3.81
CA PHE A 105 -3.30 2.69 2.39
C PHE A 105 -2.10 3.50 1.93
N LEU A 106 -1.86 3.53 0.64
CA LEU A 106 -0.83 4.37 0.04
C LEU A 106 -1.47 5.65 -0.48
N SER A 107 -0.94 6.79 -0.07
CA SER A 107 -1.33 8.10 -0.58
C SER A 107 -0.27 8.60 -1.55
N VAL A 108 -0.66 8.87 -2.78
CA VAL A 108 0.19 9.48 -3.80
C VAL A 108 -0.09 10.97 -3.84
N GLU A 109 0.97 11.76 -3.66
CA GLU A 109 0.95 13.20 -3.84
C GLU A 109 1.58 13.55 -5.19
N MET A 110 0.79 14.20 -6.02
CA MET A 110 1.19 14.54 -7.38
C MET A 110 2.26 15.63 -7.37
N GLY A 111 3.33 15.39 -8.13
CA GLY A 111 4.34 16.42 -8.42
C GLY A 111 3.88 17.41 -9.48
N GLY A 112 4.78 18.29 -9.87
CA GLY A 112 4.54 19.37 -10.83
C GLY A 112 5.26 19.24 -12.17
N ASN A 113 6.05 18.17 -12.37
CA ASN A 113 6.79 17.95 -13.60
C ASN A 113 5.90 17.53 -14.77
N ASP A 114 6.31 17.88 -15.97
CA ASP A 114 5.64 17.47 -17.22
C ASP A 114 6.01 16.04 -17.68
N ASN A 115 7.02 15.43 -17.05
CA ASN A 115 7.37 14.03 -17.28
C ASN A 115 6.49 13.12 -16.43
N TYR A 116 6.12 11.96 -16.96
CA TYR A 116 5.20 11.03 -16.30
C TYR A 116 5.83 9.65 -16.15
N LEU A 117 5.54 9.02 -15.02
CA LEU A 117 5.91 7.64 -14.75
C LEU A 117 5.20 6.70 -15.74
N VAL A 118 5.97 5.77 -16.31
CA VAL A 118 5.45 4.72 -17.18
C VAL A 118 5.45 3.36 -16.47
N SER A 119 4.80 2.38 -17.06
CA SER A 119 4.71 1.04 -16.44
C SER A 119 6.10 0.45 -16.16
N GLY A 120 6.32 0.08 -14.91
CA GLY A 120 7.59 -0.45 -14.40
C GLY A 120 8.48 0.58 -13.73
N ASP A 121 8.15 1.86 -13.80
CA ASP A 121 8.91 2.91 -13.13
C ASP A 121 8.73 2.89 -11.60
N SER A 122 9.70 3.48 -10.93
CA SER A 122 9.70 3.62 -9.47
C SER A 122 9.48 5.07 -9.06
N PHE A 123 8.71 5.26 -7.99
CA PHE A 123 8.64 6.56 -7.32
C PHE A 123 10.01 6.99 -6.81
N SER A 124 10.36 8.26 -7.04
CA SER A 124 11.62 8.85 -6.56
C SER A 124 11.58 9.12 -5.06
N PHE A 125 10.39 9.37 -4.52
CA PHE A 125 10.17 9.70 -3.11
C PHE A 125 9.14 8.77 -2.51
N ALA A 126 9.52 8.04 -1.46
CA ALA A 126 8.65 7.16 -0.69
C ALA A 126 8.81 7.45 0.81
N GLU A 127 7.71 7.72 1.49
CA GLU A 127 7.68 8.00 2.92
C GLU A 127 7.15 6.80 3.69
N ASP A 128 7.91 6.37 4.68
CA ASP A 128 7.62 5.20 5.50
C ASP A 128 6.34 5.37 6.34
N SER A 129 5.77 4.26 6.75
CA SER A 129 4.64 4.26 7.69
C SER A 129 5.08 4.77 9.06
N MET A 130 4.29 5.68 9.64
CA MET A 130 4.46 6.11 11.01
C MET A 130 3.52 5.34 11.92
N LEU A 131 4.06 4.69 12.96
CA LEU A 131 3.26 4.03 13.98
C LEU A 131 2.76 5.04 15.01
N VAL A 132 1.50 4.88 15.46
CA VAL A 132 0.94 5.69 16.55
C VAL A 132 1.81 5.65 17.81
N GLN A 133 2.45 4.51 18.06
CA GLN A 133 3.39 4.32 19.18
C GLN A 133 4.62 5.23 19.06
N ASP A 134 5.15 5.45 17.84
CA ASP A 134 6.29 6.34 17.61
C ASP A 134 5.89 7.80 17.82
N LEU A 135 4.69 8.19 17.41
CA LEU A 135 4.12 9.52 17.70
C LEU A 135 3.96 9.75 19.20
N LEU A 136 3.37 8.80 19.94
CA LEU A 136 3.22 8.88 21.38
C LEU A 136 4.57 8.97 22.10
N LYS A 137 5.54 8.17 21.68
CA LYS A 137 6.90 8.20 22.23
C LYS A 137 7.55 9.56 22.03
N ASN A 138 7.42 10.14 20.84
CA ASN A 138 7.94 11.47 20.54
C ASN A 138 7.27 12.56 21.39
N ILE A 139 5.95 12.49 21.57
CA ILE A 139 5.19 13.42 22.43
C ILE A 139 5.63 13.32 23.89
N ILE A 140 5.81 12.10 24.41
CA ILE A 140 6.27 11.85 25.79
C ILE A 140 7.68 12.42 25.98
N GLN A 141 8.61 12.17 25.04
CA GLN A 141 9.98 12.70 25.11
C GLN A 141 10.01 14.22 25.07
N LEU A 142 9.17 14.86 24.25
CA LEU A 142 9.05 16.33 24.23
C LEU A 142 8.50 16.88 25.56
N GLY A 143 7.50 16.17 26.15
CA GLY A 143 6.95 16.52 27.45
C GLY A 143 7.97 16.43 28.60
N GLU A 144 8.80 15.38 28.61
CA GLU A 144 9.87 15.21 29.60
C GLU A 144 10.98 16.25 29.43
N LYS A 145 11.37 16.58 28.18
CA LYS A 145 12.33 17.62 27.87
C LYS A 145 11.86 18.98 28.41
N ASN A 146 10.60 19.30 28.22
CA ASN A 146 10.00 20.55 28.75
C ASN A 146 9.96 20.59 30.26
N LYS A 147 9.71 19.45 30.96
CA LYS A 147 9.79 19.36 32.44
C LYS A 147 11.22 19.60 32.95
N LYS A 148 12.21 19.04 32.24
CA LYS A 148 13.63 19.23 32.58
C LYS A 148 14.06 20.69 32.45
N TRP A 149 13.64 21.37 31.40
CA TRP A 149 13.90 22.81 31.23
C TRP A 149 13.23 23.67 32.32
N LYS A 150 11.99 23.41 32.66
CA LYS A 150 11.30 24.10 33.77
C LYS A 150 12.05 23.94 35.10
N LYS A 151 12.56 22.75 35.38
CA LYS A 151 13.30 22.49 36.62
C LYS A 151 14.65 23.22 36.67
N ILE A 152 15.33 23.32 35.51
CA ILE A 152 16.60 24.06 35.40
C ILE A 152 16.37 25.56 35.60
N ILE A 153 15.35 26.13 34.97
CA ILE A 153 14.99 27.55 35.10
C ILE A 153 14.61 27.88 36.55
N LEU A 154 13.79 27.03 37.23
CA LEU A 154 13.40 27.21 38.63
C LEU A 154 14.62 27.18 39.56
N ASN A 155 15.57 26.25 39.34
CA ASN A 155 16.78 26.19 40.15
C ASN A 155 17.69 27.40 39.94
N GLN A 156 17.81 27.92 38.72
CA GLN A 156 18.55 29.15 38.45
C GLN A 156 17.90 30.37 39.17
N PHE A 157 16.58 30.47 39.13
CA PHE A 157 15.89 31.57 39.83
C PHE A 157 16.08 31.51 41.34
N LEU A 158 16.13 30.32 41.95
CA LEU A 158 16.35 30.15 43.40
C LEU A 158 17.78 30.51 43.80
N VAL A 159 18.75 30.35 42.92
CA VAL A 159 20.18 30.72 43.18
C VAL A 159 20.40 32.25 43.12
N PHE A 160 19.61 33.00 42.36
CA PHE A 160 19.68 34.47 42.29
C PHE A 160 18.84 35.20 43.35
N SER A 161 18.09 34.48 44.18
CA SER A 161 17.24 35.05 45.25
C SER A 161 17.91 35.07 46.61
N HIS A 162 19.18 34.75 46.72
CA HIS A 162 20.05 34.89 47.88
C HIS A 162 21.20 35.80 47.55
#